data_66fc5ef8892d4dd95e7a81d9fd0b116b
#
_entry.id   66fc5ef8892d4dd95e7a81d9fd0b116b
#
_cell.length_a   1.000
_cell.length_b   1.000
_cell.length_c   1.000
_cell.angle_alpha   90.00
_cell.angle_beta   90.00
_cell.angle_gamma   90.00
#
_symmetry.space_group_name_H-M   'P 1'
#
loop_
_entity.id
_entity.type
_entity.pdbx_description
1 polymer ?
#
loop_
_entity_poly.entity_id
_entity_poly.type
_entity_poly.pdbx_seq_one_letter_code
_entity_poly.pdbx_strand_id
1 'polypeptide(L)'
;MTNIGVVIPAYNEEDGLPRVLKTISNVDWLSKIVLVNDGSTDGTLPIAQEYSSLDERLLVEHSIKNRGKGAALLAGVKRLTEDIEVVIFLDADLIGLSEANLVRLCEPIIEGRADMTVAVFCQGYWRTDISQGVFPNLGGQRCLLRETALEALTPLEDSGYGVEIGLTSTAKHNRWRVVHVDWQGTTHTQQEASLGWKKAFKVRSVMYRQIIKTWSRTTIHQLQESTESHALVEKFQRLLD
;
A
#
# COMPACT_ATOMS: atom_id res chain seq x y z
N MET A 1 21.06 13.94 -6.09
CA MET A 1 20.42 12.59 -6.25
C MET A 1 19.14 12.63 -5.45
N THR A 2 18.04 12.14 -5.99
CA THR A 2 16.76 12.06 -5.28
C THR A 2 16.82 11.02 -4.16
N ASN A 3 16.52 11.41 -2.93
CA ASN A 3 16.48 10.51 -1.79
C ASN A 3 15.16 9.73 -1.78
N ILE A 4 15.26 8.40 -1.77
CA ILE A 4 14.11 7.49 -1.90
C ILE A 4 13.95 6.66 -0.63
N GLY A 5 12.76 6.73 -0.04
CA GLY A 5 12.38 5.92 1.10
C GLY A 5 11.41 4.81 0.71
N VAL A 6 11.42 3.73 1.48
CA VAL A 6 10.46 2.62 1.36
C VAL A 6 9.67 2.50 2.65
N VAL A 7 8.35 2.29 2.54
CA VAL A 7 7.47 1.97 3.67
C VAL A 7 6.85 0.60 3.44
N ILE A 8 7.00 -0.29 4.43
CA ILE A 8 6.51 -1.67 4.40
C ILE A 8 5.57 -1.88 5.58
N PRO A 9 4.25 -1.87 5.39
CA PRO A 9 3.32 -2.29 6.43
C PRO A 9 3.34 -3.81 6.54
N ALA A 10 3.44 -4.34 7.77
CA ALA A 10 3.50 -5.77 8.03
C ALA A 10 2.56 -6.16 9.18
N TYR A 11 1.74 -7.18 8.99
CA TYR A 11 0.89 -7.79 10.00
C TYR A 11 0.80 -9.29 9.80
N ASN A 12 1.49 -10.06 10.66
CA ASN A 12 1.60 -11.51 10.59
C ASN A 12 2.18 -11.99 9.23
N GLU A 13 3.40 -11.52 8.93
CA GLU A 13 4.11 -11.74 7.67
C GLU A 13 5.47 -12.46 7.89
N GLU A 14 5.58 -13.31 8.93
CA GLU A 14 6.83 -14.01 9.26
C GLU A 14 7.40 -14.83 8.10
N ASP A 15 6.53 -15.40 7.23
CA ASP A 15 6.94 -16.20 6.08
C ASP A 15 7.37 -15.36 4.87
N GLY A 16 6.75 -14.21 4.67
CA GLY A 16 6.94 -13.32 3.50
C GLY A 16 8.09 -12.34 3.68
N LEU A 17 8.10 -11.70 4.84
CA LEU A 17 8.96 -10.58 5.17
C LEU A 17 10.46 -10.80 4.91
N PRO A 18 11.07 -11.96 5.26
CA PRO A 18 12.50 -12.17 5.02
C PRO A 18 12.91 -12.05 3.56
N ARG A 19 12.05 -12.47 2.63
CA ARG A 19 12.33 -12.37 1.18
C ARG A 19 12.36 -10.93 0.71
N VAL A 20 11.39 -10.14 1.15
CA VAL A 20 11.29 -8.71 0.81
C VAL A 20 12.48 -7.96 1.38
N LEU A 21 12.76 -8.12 2.69
CA LEU A 21 13.87 -7.45 3.36
C LEU A 21 15.22 -7.82 2.72
N LYS A 22 15.45 -9.09 2.44
CA LYS A 22 16.68 -9.55 1.75
C LYS A 22 16.87 -8.84 0.41
N THR A 23 15.80 -8.63 -0.36
CA THR A 23 15.91 -7.97 -1.66
C THR A 23 16.23 -6.49 -1.49
N ILE A 24 15.49 -5.77 -0.65
CA ILE A 24 15.66 -4.31 -0.53
C ILE A 24 16.93 -3.90 0.21
N SER A 25 17.45 -4.74 1.13
CA SER A 25 18.74 -4.49 1.78
C SER A 25 19.94 -4.51 0.79
N ASN A 26 19.79 -5.17 -0.36
CA ASN A 26 20.81 -5.17 -1.42
C ASN A 26 20.63 -4.05 -2.46
N VAL A 27 19.70 -3.11 -2.21
CA VAL A 27 19.44 -1.98 -3.12
C VAL A 27 20.11 -0.73 -2.54
N ASP A 28 21.30 -0.40 -3.02
CA ASP A 28 22.16 0.64 -2.43
C ASP A 28 21.63 2.07 -2.59
N TRP A 29 20.81 2.34 -3.59
CA TRP A 29 20.24 3.66 -3.83
C TRP A 29 19.02 4.00 -2.96
N LEU A 30 18.51 3.06 -2.17
CA LEU A 30 17.51 3.34 -1.17
C LEU A 30 18.13 4.07 0.02
N SER A 31 17.60 5.25 0.34
CA SER A 31 18.13 6.10 1.42
C SER A 31 17.60 5.70 2.79
N LYS A 32 16.34 5.25 2.88
CA LYS A 32 15.68 4.87 4.14
C LYS A 32 14.62 3.80 3.90
N ILE A 33 14.51 2.87 4.85
CA ILE A 33 13.50 1.81 4.86
C ILE A 33 12.76 1.91 6.19
N VAL A 34 11.44 2.01 6.17
CA VAL A 34 10.59 1.98 7.36
C VAL A 34 9.67 0.79 7.28
N LEU A 35 9.90 -0.18 8.14
CA LEU A 35 9.00 -1.30 8.35
C LEU A 35 8.07 -0.97 9.50
N VAL A 36 6.76 -1.03 9.26
CA VAL A 36 5.74 -0.80 10.28
C VAL A 36 5.09 -2.12 10.64
N ASN A 37 5.47 -2.67 11.81
CA ASN A 37 4.83 -3.83 12.38
C ASN A 37 3.52 -3.42 13.06
N ASP A 38 2.40 -3.71 12.43
CA ASP A 38 1.06 -3.30 12.86
C ASP A 38 0.42 -4.30 13.83
N GLY A 39 1.11 -4.57 14.94
CA GLY A 39 0.60 -5.42 16.02
C GLY A 39 0.61 -6.92 15.70
N SER A 40 1.61 -7.42 14.98
CA SER A 40 1.78 -8.85 14.70
C SER A 40 1.90 -9.68 15.96
N THR A 41 1.42 -10.91 15.89
CA THR A 41 1.45 -11.91 16.98
C THR A 41 2.32 -13.12 16.66
N ASP A 42 2.94 -13.15 15.49
CA ASP A 42 3.86 -14.17 14.99
C ASP A 42 5.32 -13.70 15.05
N GLY A 43 6.23 -14.32 14.29
CA GLY A 43 7.64 -13.98 14.20
C GLY A 43 7.98 -12.70 13.43
N THR A 44 7.01 -11.94 12.93
CA THR A 44 7.26 -10.72 12.12
C THR A 44 8.14 -9.70 12.81
N LEU A 45 7.86 -9.37 14.08
CA LEU A 45 8.63 -8.36 14.81
C LEU A 45 10.09 -8.78 15.09
N PRO A 46 10.37 -9.99 15.61
CA PRO A 46 11.73 -10.48 15.76
C PRO A 46 12.54 -10.45 14.46
N ILE A 47 11.94 -10.88 13.35
CA ILE A 47 12.58 -10.84 12.02
C ILE A 47 12.92 -9.40 11.63
N ALA A 48 11.98 -8.48 11.77
CA ALA A 48 12.20 -7.07 11.45
C ALA A 48 13.35 -6.47 12.27
N GLN A 49 13.44 -6.78 13.58
CA GLN A 49 14.49 -6.33 14.47
C GLN A 49 15.86 -6.92 14.10
N GLU A 50 15.93 -8.19 13.72
CA GLU A 50 17.15 -8.82 13.23
C GLU A 50 17.70 -8.07 12.01
N TYR A 51 16.87 -7.86 10.99
CA TYR A 51 17.29 -7.13 9.78
C TYR A 51 17.68 -5.68 10.07
N SER A 52 16.97 -5.00 10.98
CA SER A 52 17.31 -3.63 11.39
C SER A 52 18.67 -3.53 12.10
N SER A 53 19.13 -4.60 12.74
CA SER A 53 20.46 -4.66 13.33
C SER A 53 21.58 -4.80 12.32
N LEU A 54 21.25 -5.25 11.09
CA LEU A 54 22.19 -5.50 9.99
C LEU A 54 22.20 -4.36 8.95
N ASP A 55 21.15 -3.58 8.87
CA ASP A 55 21.01 -2.48 7.90
C ASP A 55 20.55 -1.19 8.63
N GLU A 56 21.45 -0.23 8.79
CA GLU A 56 21.21 1.05 9.49
C GLU A 56 20.14 1.93 8.80
N ARG A 57 19.83 1.64 7.53
CA ARG A 57 18.77 2.32 6.80
C ARG A 57 17.38 1.84 7.23
N LEU A 58 17.29 0.62 7.80
CA LEU A 58 16.02 0.00 8.19
C LEU A 58 15.62 0.43 9.60
N LEU A 59 14.54 1.18 9.68
CA LEU A 59 13.85 1.56 10.93
C LEU A 59 12.61 0.66 11.12
N VAL A 60 12.47 0.10 12.31
CA VAL A 60 11.25 -0.66 12.69
C VAL A 60 10.38 0.23 13.57
N GLU A 61 9.16 0.50 13.07
CA GLU A 61 8.09 1.10 13.85
C GLU A 61 7.16 -0.01 14.33
N HIS A 62 6.78 0.00 15.62
CA HIS A 62 5.95 -1.05 16.20
C HIS A 62 4.70 -0.48 16.86
N SER A 63 3.55 -1.00 16.46
CA SER A 63 2.25 -0.77 17.11
C SER A 63 1.86 -1.97 17.97
N ILE A 64 1.37 -1.71 19.19
CA ILE A 64 0.91 -2.78 20.10
C ILE A 64 -0.35 -3.47 19.56
N LYS A 65 -1.16 -2.76 18.80
CA LYS A 65 -2.44 -3.24 18.24
C LYS A 65 -2.47 -3.00 16.75
N ASN A 66 -3.13 -3.91 16.03
CA ASN A 66 -3.42 -3.73 14.63
C ASN A 66 -4.37 -2.52 14.43
N ARG A 67 -3.91 -1.52 13.68
CA ARG A 67 -4.65 -0.31 13.31
C ARG A 67 -5.06 -0.33 11.84
N GLY A 68 -4.54 -1.27 11.06
CA GLY A 68 -4.80 -1.47 9.66
C GLY A 68 -3.81 -0.78 8.73
N LYS A 69 -3.78 -1.24 7.47
CA LYS A 69 -2.78 -0.85 6.46
C LYS A 69 -2.69 0.66 6.25
N GLY A 70 -3.81 1.39 6.28
CA GLY A 70 -3.83 2.85 6.14
C GLY A 70 -3.04 3.55 7.24
N ALA A 71 -3.30 3.18 8.50
CA ALA A 71 -2.57 3.72 9.66
C ALA A 71 -1.08 3.35 9.62
N ALA A 72 -0.75 2.11 9.22
CA ALA A 72 0.63 1.66 9.11
C ALA A 72 1.40 2.44 8.03
N LEU A 73 0.81 2.64 6.84
CA LEU A 73 1.43 3.45 5.79
C LEU A 73 1.66 4.90 6.23
N LEU A 74 0.65 5.53 6.84
CA LEU A 74 0.78 6.90 7.35
C LEU A 74 1.87 7.00 8.43
N ALA A 75 1.91 6.06 9.37
CA ALA A 75 2.95 6.00 10.40
C ALA A 75 4.33 5.88 9.77
N GLY A 76 4.49 5.00 8.77
CA GLY A 76 5.75 4.82 8.06
C GLY A 76 6.22 6.08 7.32
N VAL A 77 5.32 6.77 6.61
CA VAL A 77 5.67 8.03 5.93
C VAL A 77 6.08 9.12 6.92
N LYS A 78 5.42 9.22 8.08
CA LYS A 78 5.79 10.17 9.15
C LYS A 78 7.17 9.88 9.75
N ARG A 79 7.68 8.65 9.65
CA ARG A 79 9.02 8.28 10.16
C ARG A 79 10.14 8.53 9.14
N LEU A 80 9.80 8.74 7.88
CA LEU A 80 10.76 9.20 6.88
C LEU A 80 11.15 10.64 7.17
N THR A 81 12.45 10.92 7.09
CA THR A 81 13.02 12.26 7.29
C THR A 81 12.64 13.21 6.14
N GLU A 82 12.72 14.51 6.36
CA GLU A 82 12.29 15.52 5.38
C GLU A 82 13.13 15.54 4.09
N ASP A 83 14.34 15.03 4.15
CA ASP A 83 15.23 14.88 3.00
C ASP A 83 14.80 13.75 2.04
N ILE A 84 13.89 12.86 2.45
CA ILE A 84 13.29 11.87 1.54
C ILE A 84 12.27 12.56 0.64
N GLU A 85 12.51 12.53 -0.67
CA GLU A 85 11.67 13.18 -1.68
C GLU A 85 10.59 12.21 -2.22
N VAL A 86 10.96 10.96 -2.43
CA VAL A 86 10.12 9.92 -3.03
C VAL A 86 9.89 8.79 -2.07
N VAL A 87 8.66 8.27 -2.00
CA VAL A 87 8.32 7.12 -1.17
C VAL A 87 7.74 5.98 -2.01
N ILE A 88 8.22 4.77 -1.73
CA ILE A 88 7.71 3.52 -2.27
C ILE A 88 6.90 2.81 -1.18
N PHE A 89 5.70 2.37 -1.50
CA PHE A 89 4.93 1.42 -0.67
C PHE A 89 5.11 0.01 -1.20
N LEU A 90 5.52 -0.92 -0.33
CA LEU A 90 5.70 -2.33 -0.65
C LEU A 90 4.95 -3.21 0.35
N ASP A 91 4.29 -4.24 -0.14
CA ASP A 91 3.73 -5.28 0.72
C ASP A 91 4.84 -6.21 1.24
N ALA A 92 4.66 -6.74 2.44
CA ALA A 92 5.65 -7.58 3.13
C ALA A 92 5.70 -9.04 2.61
N ASP A 93 4.77 -9.44 1.73
CA ASP A 93 4.57 -10.82 1.26
C ASP A 93 4.96 -11.05 -0.22
N LEU A 94 5.66 -10.11 -0.84
CA LEU A 94 6.02 -10.18 -2.26
C LEU A 94 6.97 -11.35 -2.57
N ILE A 95 6.68 -12.04 -3.67
CA ILE A 95 7.53 -13.08 -4.29
C ILE A 95 8.06 -12.54 -5.60
N GLY A 96 9.37 -12.71 -5.87
CA GLY A 96 9.99 -12.29 -7.12
C GLY A 96 10.25 -10.79 -7.22
N LEU A 97 10.19 -10.05 -6.09
CA LEU A 97 10.61 -8.66 -6.05
C LEU A 97 12.08 -8.54 -6.50
N SER A 98 12.36 -7.55 -7.34
CA SER A 98 13.69 -7.26 -7.84
C SER A 98 13.99 -5.77 -7.82
N GLU A 99 15.25 -5.39 -7.84
CA GLU A 99 15.67 -4.00 -7.97
C GLU A 99 15.09 -3.34 -9.23
N ALA A 100 15.06 -4.06 -10.35
CA ALA A 100 14.48 -3.58 -11.60
C ALA A 100 12.98 -3.21 -11.47
N ASN A 101 12.23 -3.91 -10.62
CA ASN A 101 10.85 -3.56 -10.31
C ASN A 101 10.78 -2.20 -9.61
N LEU A 102 11.65 -1.96 -8.62
CA LEU A 102 11.70 -0.71 -7.87
C LEU A 102 12.10 0.47 -8.76
N VAL A 103 13.13 0.29 -9.60
CA VAL A 103 13.55 1.31 -10.57
C VAL A 103 12.39 1.71 -11.48
N ARG A 104 11.73 0.74 -12.10
CA ARG A 104 10.58 1.02 -12.99
C ARG A 104 9.44 1.75 -12.29
N LEU A 105 9.24 1.45 -10.99
CA LEU A 105 8.19 2.09 -10.21
C LEU A 105 8.51 3.55 -9.90
N CYS A 106 9.78 3.87 -9.63
CA CYS A 106 10.23 5.21 -9.26
C CYS A 106 10.48 6.13 -10.46
N GLU A 107 10.98 5.58 -11.57
CA GLU A 107 11.43 6.34 -12.74
C GLU A 107 10.40 7.39 -13.20
N PRO A 108 9.09 7.08 -13.40
CA PRO A 108 8.13 8.09 -13.85
C PRO A 108 7.91 9.24 -12.85
N ILE A 109 8.09 8.98 -11.54
CA ILE A 109 7.99 10.01 -10.49
C ILE A 109 9.22 10.90 -10.52
N ILE A 110 10.43 10.32 -10.56
CA ILE A 110 11.70 11.04 -10.58
C ILE A 110 11.81 11.93 -11.80
N GLU A 111 11.33 11.48 -12.96
CA GLU A 111 11.32 12.24 -14.21
C GLU A 111 10.16 13.24 -14.30
N GLY A 112 9.31 13.35 -13.29
CA GLY A 112 8.16 14.26 -13.29
C GLY A 112 7.09 13.92 -14.33
N ARG A 113 7.06 12.66 -14.83
CA ARG A 113 6.07 12.18 -15.80
C ARG A 113 4.78 11.67 -15.14
N ALA A 114 4.84 11.32 -13.85
CA ALA A 114 3.72 10.83 -13.07
C ALA A 114 3.66 11.50 -11.69
N ASP A 115 2.48 11.58 -11.12
CA ASP A 115 2.22 12.02 -9.75
C ASP A 115 2.05 10.80 -8.82
N MET A 116 1.63 9.65 -9.36
CA MET A 116 1.60 8.35 -8.70
C MET A 116 1.89 7.24 -9.71
N THR A 117 2.68 6.26 -9.32
CA THR A 117 2.82 5.01 -10.06
C THR A 117 2.18 3.85 -9.28
N VAL A 118 1.68 2.86 -10.00
CA VAL A 118 1.07 1.65 -9.44
C VAL A 118 1.63 0.44 -10.17
N ALA A 119 2.19 -0.53 -9.44
CA ALA A 119 2.64 -1.77 -10.04
C ALA A 119 1.46 -2.67 -10.41
N VAL A 120 1.53 -3.26 -11.61
CA VAL A 120 0.59 -4.27 -12.11
C VAL A 120 1.37 -5.56 -12.34
N PHE A 121 0.96 -6.65 -11.72
CA PHE A 121 1.62 -7.94 -11.87
C PHE A 121 1.23 -8.60 -13.21
N CYS A 122 2.23 -8.76 -14.08
CA CYS A 122 2.07 -9.39 -15.39
C CYS A 122 2.63 -10.80 -15.34
N GLN A 123 1.93 -11.75 -14.90
CA GLN A 123 2.06 -13.20 -14.93
C GLN A 123 1.68 -13.80 -13.57
N GLY A 124 0.50 -14.27 -13.48
CA GLY A 124 0.01 -15.09 -12.40
C GLY A 124 -1.21 -15.85 -12.88
N TYR A 125 -1.34 -17.09 -12.51
CA TYR A 125 -2.43 -17.98 -12.85
C TYR A 125 -3.78 -17.28 -13.08
N TRP A 126 -4.48 -17.64 -14.12
CA TRP A 126 -5.79 -17.14 -14.59
C TRP A 126 -6.85 -16.81 -13.52
N ARG A 127 -6.63 -17.16 -12.27
CA ARG A 127 -7.57 -16.95 -11.16
C ARG A 127 -7.39 -15.63 -10.41
N THR A 128 -6.23 -14.99 -10.48
CA THR A 128 -5.98 -13.67 -9.88
C THR A 128 -6.28 -12.53 -10.85
N ASP A 129 -6.26 -12.79 -12.15
CA ASP A 129 -6.47 -11.80 -13.22
C ASP A 129 -7.87 -11.20 -13.24
N ILE A 130 -8.91 -11.92 -12.75
CA ILE A 130 -10.29 -11.39 -12.75
C ILE A 130 -10.40 -10.18 -11.79
N SER A 131 -9.72 -10.20 -10.64
CA SER A 131 -9.75 -9.07 -9.72
C SER A 131 -8.92 -7.90 -10.23
N GLN A 132 -7.80 -8.14 -10.92
CA GLN A 132 -6.97 -7.11 -11.54
C GLN A 132 -7.59 -6.59 -12.85
N GLY A 133 -8.27 -7.43 -13.63
CA GLY A 133 -8.99 -7.02 -14.83
C GLY A 133 -10.22 -6.14 -14.54
N VAL A 134 -10.85 -6.30 -13.37
CA VAL A 134 -11.98 -5.47 -12.92
C VAL A 134 -11.51 -4.22 -12.15
N PHE A 135 -10.36 -4.31 -11.44
CA PHE A 135 -9.81 -3.22 -10.65
C PHE A 135 -8.28 -3.13 -10.79
N PRO A 136 -7.73 -2.73 -11.94
CA PRO A 136 -6.29 -2.63 -12.17
C PRO A 136 -5.59 -1.63 -11.23
N ASN A 137 -6.36 -0.78 -10.56
CA ASN A 137 -5.88 0.27 -9.66
C ASN A 137 -5.76 -0.16 -8.19
N LEU A 138 -5.95 -1.45 -7.87
CA LEU A 138 -5.87 -1.96 -6.49
C LEU A 138 -4.49 -2.50 -6.10
N GLY A 139 -3.45 -2.26 -6.90
CA GLY A 139 -2.08 -2.64 -6.55
C GLY A 139 -1.63 -1.95 -5.25
N GLY A 140 -1.08 -2.73 -4.30
CA GLY A 140 -0.52 -2.22 -3.04
C GLY A 140 0.83 -1.53 -3.25
N GLN A 141 1.57 -1.89 -4.30
CA GLN A 141 2.88 -1.33 -4.62
C GLN A 141 2.71 -0.03 -5.39
N ARG A 142 3.11 1.07 -4.77
CA ARG A 142 2.96 2.42 -5.31
C ARG A 142 4.19 3.25 -5.05
N CYS A 143 4.37 4.29 -5.87
CA CYS A 143 5.38 5.29 -5.64
C CYS A 143 4.79 6.69 -5.86
N LEU A 144 5.13 7.62 -4.96
CA LEU A 144 4.67 9.01 -4.96
C LEU A 144 5.78 9.91 -4.40
N LEU A 145 5.62 11.23 -4.54
CA LEU A 145 6.36 12.16 -3.71
C LEU A 145 5.93 12.01 -2.25
N ARG A 146 6.87 12.14 -1.30
CA ARG A 146 6.62 11.96 0.13
C ARG A 146 5.54 12.90 0.66
N GLU A 147 5.57 14.18 0.27
CA GLU A 147 4.56 15.16 0.69
C GLU A 147 3.17 14.79 0.18
N THR A 148 3.07 14.43 -1.10
CA THR A 148 1.82 13.96 -1.71
C THR A 148 1.28 12.71 -1.01
N ALA A 149 2.16 11.78 -0.63
CA ALA A 149 1.79 10.59 0.12
C ALA A 149 1.25 10.92 1.52
N LEU A 150 1.91 11.86 2.22
CA LEU A 150 1.50 12.30 3.56
C LEU A 150 0.12 12.97 3.53
N GLU A 151 -0.10 13.88 2.59
CA GLU A 151 -1.39 14.54 2.41
C GLU A 151 -2.51 13.56 2.08
N ALA A 152 -2.26 12.64 1.13
CA ALA A 152 -3.26 11.68 0.68
C ALA A 152 -3.60 10.61 1.74
N LEU A 153 -2.63 10.20 2.56
CA LEU A 153 -2.84 9.18 3.59
C LEU A 153 -3.49 9.72 4.87
N THR A 154 -3.32 11.00 5.19
CA THR A 154 -3.87 11.59 6.43
C THR A 154 -5.38 11.36 6.58
N PRO A 155 -6.24 11.60 5.58
CA PRO A 155 -7.67 11.30 5.68
C PRO A 155 -7.99 9.79 5.61
N LEU A 156 -7.02 8.96 5.24
CA LEU A 156 -7.18 7.51 5.04
C LEU A 156 -6.64 6.68 6.21
N GLU A 157 -6.23 7.28 7.31
CA GLU A 157 -5.65 6.58 8.47
C GLU A 157 -6.51 5.41 8.94
N ASP A 158 -7.82 5.60 9.04
CA ASP A 158 -8.76 4.58 9.52
C ASP A 158 -9.33 3.69 8.41
N SER A 159 -8.79 3.74 7.19
CA SER A 159 -9.36 3.03 6.03
C SER A 159 -9.04 1.53 6.00
N GLY A 160 -8.06 1.06 6.79
CA GLY A 160 -7.61 -0.35 6.76
C GLY A 160 -7.18 -0.77 5.35
N TYR A 161 -7.73 -1.87 4.85
CA TYR A 161 -7.50 -2.34 3.46
C TYR A 161 -8.14 -1.45 2.39
N GLY A 162 -8.97 -0.50 2.76
CA GLY A 162 -9.55 0.48 1.84
C GLY A 162 -8.57 1.57 1.40
N VAL A 163 -7.36 1.63 1.96
CA VAL A 163 -6.37 2.67 1.66
C VAL A 163 -6.01 2.73 0.18
N GLU A 164 -5.92 1.60 -0.50
CA GLU A 164 -5.58 1.53 -1.93
C GLU A 164 -6.67 2.16 -2.80
N ILE A 165 -7.94 1.91 -2.45
CA ILE A 165 -9.09 2.56 -3.11
C ILE A 165 -9.11 4.05 -2.77
N GLY A 166 -8.85 4.41 -1.51
CA GLY A 166 -8.76 5.78 -1.08
C GLY A 166 -7.72 6.56 -1.87
N LEU A 167 -6.50 6.06 -1.97
CA LEU A 167 -5.43 6.67 -2.77
C LEU A 167 -5.80 6.80 -4.26
N THR A 168 -6.43 5.76 -4.83
CA THR A 168 -6.90 5.80 -6.23
C THR A 168 -8.00 6.85 -6.42
N SER A 169 -8.92 6.97 -5.46
CA SER A 169 -9.97 7.97 -5.49
C SER A 169 -9.40 9.39 -5.35
N THR A 170 -8.45 9.59 -4.43
CA THR A 170 -7.72 10.86 -4.27
C THR A 170 -6.99 11.25 -5.55
N ALA A 171 -6.29 10.31 -6.18
CA ALA A 171 -5.60 10.54 -7.44
C ALA A 171 -6.57 10.98 -8.55
N LYS A 172 -7.74 10.34 -8.64
CA LYS A 172 -8.78 10.71 -9.60
C LYS A 172 -9.34 12.11 -9.32
N HIS A 173 -9.65 12.42 -8.06
CA HIS A 173 -10.18 13.72 -7.64
C HIS A 173 -9.20 14.86 -7.96
N ASN A 174 -7.93 14.67 -7.60
CA ASN A 174 -6.87 15.67 -7.81
C ASN A 174 -6.32 15.65 -9.25
N ARG A 175 -6.88 14.82 -10.14
CA ARG A 175 -6.45 14.68 -11.55
C ARG A 175 -4.96 14.34 -11.68
N TRP A 176 -4.45 13.51 -10.79
CA TRP A 176 -3.06 13.06 -10.85
C TRP A 176 -2.79 12.25 -12.11
N ARG A 177 -1.59 12.39 -12.63
CA ARG A 177 -1.07 11.55 -13.71
C ARG A 177 -0.66 10.20 -13.09
N VAL A 178 -1.52 9.20 -13.25
CA VAL A 178 -1.26 7.83 -12.73
C VAL A 178 -0.68 6.98 -13.83
N VAL A 179 0.51 6.41 -13.61
CA VAL A 179 1.18 5.50 -14.53
C VAL A 179 1.17 4.09 -13.95
N HIS A 180 0.68 3.13 -14.73
CA HIS A 180 0.74 1.71 -14.39
C HIS A 180 2.06 1.12 -14.90
N VAL A 181 2.76 0.41 -14.03
CA VAL A 181 4.07 -0.17 -14.31
C VAL A 181 3.99 -1.69 -14.22
N ASP A 182 4.32 -2.35 -15.31
CA ASP A 182 4.30 -3.81 -15.40
C ASP A 182 5.44 -4.44 -14.60
N TRP A 183 5.08 -5.26 -13.61
CA TRP A 183 6.01 -6.08 -12.84
C TRP A 183 5.93 -7.53 -13.28
N GLN A 184 6.95 -7.97 -14.02
CA GLN A 184 7.06 -9.35 -14.49
C GLN A 184 7.65 -10.24 -13.41
N GLY A 185 7.12 -11.45 -13.25
CA GLY A 185 7.65 -12.44 -12.32
C GLY A 185 7.40 -12.15 -10.84
N THR A 186 6.64 -11.11 -10.52
CA THR A 186 6.29 -10.75 -9.15
C THR A 186 4.85 -11.14 -8.84
N THR A 187 4.62 -11.69 -7.65
CA THR A 187 3.30 -12.07 -7.14
C THR A 187 3.25 -11.94 -5.61
N HIS A 188 2.08 -12.14 -5.01
CA HIS A 188 1.93 -12.24 -3.56
C HIS A 188 2.00 -13.70 -3.09
N THR A 189 2.42 -13.90 -1.84
CA THR A 189 2.22 -15.18 -1.17
C THR A 189 0.71 -15.39 -1.02
N GLN A 190 0.18 -16.49 -1.58
CA GLN A 190 -1.23 -16.85 -1.38
C GLN A 190 -1.41 -17.39 0.04
N GLN A 191 -1.41 -16.55 1.06
CA GLN A 191 -1.73 -16.95 2.44
C GLN A 191 -3.12 -17.60 2.54
N GLU A 192 -4.01 -17.32 1.60
CA GLU A 192 -5.35 -17.90 1.54
C GLU A 192 -5.36 -19.41 1.23
N ALA A 193 -4.32 -19.95 0.61
CA ALA A 193 -4.24 -21.38 0.32
C ALA A 193 -4.01 -22.25 1.59
N SER A 194 -3.43 -21.67 2.64
CA SER A 194 -3.19 -22.32 3.94
C SER A 194 -4.34 -22.11 4.94
N LEU A 195 -5.13 -21.06 4.77
CA LEU A 195 -6.31 -20.77 5.57
C LEU A 195 -7.50 -21.58 5.01
N GLY A 196 -8.09 -22.49 5.80
CA GLY A 196 -9.29 -23.22 5.39
C GLY A 196 -10.37 -22.25 4.86
N TRP A 197 -11.10 -22.67 3.81
CA TRP A 197 -12.04 -21.84 3.03
C TRP A 197 -12.97 -20.93 3.84
N LYS A 198 -13.37 -21.32 5.06
CA LYS A 198 -14.20 -20.52 5.99
C LYS A 198 -13.47 -19.32 6.56
N LYS A 199 -12.17 -19.45 6.87
CA LYS A 199 -11.33 -18.32 7.35
C LYS A 199 -11.02 -17.37 6.21
N ALA A 200 -10.67 -17.87 5.04
CA ALA A 200 -10.43 -17.09 3.85
C ALA A 200 -11.67 -16.25 3.45
N PHE A 201 -12.88 -16.86 3.52
CA PHE A 201 -14.13 -16.14 3.26
C PHE A 201 -14.40 -15.04 4.28
N LYS A 202 -14.10 -15.27 5.58
CA LYS A 202 -14.27 -14.26 6.63
C LYS A 202 -13.32 -13.07 6.45
N VAL A 203 -12.04 -13.34 6.14
CA VAL A 203 -11.04 -12.30 5.85
C VAL A 203 -11.45 -11.47 4.64
N ARG A 204 -11.85 -12.12 3.54
CA ARG A 204 -12.36 -11.43 2.34
C ARG A 204 -13.60 -10.59 2.63
N SER A 205 -14.55 -11.09 3.41
CA SER A 205 -15.77 -10.33 3.73
C SER A 205 -15.47 -9.07 4.54
N VAL A 206 -14.51 -9.12 5.47
CA VAL A 206 -14.03 -7.94 6.22
C VAL A 206 -13.33 -6.96 5.29
N MET A 207 -12.44 -7.45 4.43
CA MET A 207 -11.75 -6.65 3.43
C MET A 207 -12.73 -5.94 2.49
N TYR A 208 -13.70 -6.67 1.91
CA TYR A 208 -14.72 -6.06 1.03
C TYR A 208 -15.59 -5.03 1.75
N ARG A 209 -15.96 -5.27 3.03
CA ARG A 209 -16.70 -4.28 3.82
C ARG A 209 -15.88 -2.99 4.03
N GLN A 210 -14.60 -3.10 4.33
CA GLN A 210 -13.72 -1.93 4.49
C GLN A 210 -13.56 -1.18 3.17
N ILE A 211 -13.38 -1.90 2.06
CA ILE A 211 -13.33 -1.37 0.71
C ILE A 211 -14.60 -0.55 0.39
N ILE A 212 -15.78 -1.14 0.59
CA ILE A 212 -17.08 -0.48 0.34
C ILE A 212 -17.25 0.75 1.24
N LYS A 213 -16.89 0.63 2.54
CA LYS A 213 -16.98 1.73 3.50
C LYS A 213 -16.06 2.90 3.13
N THR A 214 -14.84 2.62 2.70
CA THR A 214 -13.89 3.65 2.26
C THR A 214 -14.36 4.30 0.98
N TRP A 215 -14.79 3.51 0.00
CA TRP A 215 -15.32 4.02 -1.27
C TRP A 215 -16.54 4.92 -1.05
N SER A 216 -17.49 4.51 -0.21
CA SER A 216 -18.65 5.33 0.11
C SER A 216 -18.29 6.64 0.82
N ARG A 217 -17.35 6.60 1.80
CA ARG A 217 -16.89 7.80 2.51
C ARG A 217 -16.17 8.77 1.57
N THR A 218 -15.26 8.27 0.74
CA THR A 218 -14.51 9.10 -0.20
C THR A 218 -15.44 9.70 -1.25
N THR A 219 -16.41 8.94 -1.75
CA THR A 219 -17.41 9.43 -2.70
C THR A 219 -18.34 10.49 -2.06
N ILE A 220 -18.79 10.28 -0.82
CA ILE A 220 -19.61 11.24 -0.09
C ILE A 220 -18.83 12.54 0.15
N HIS A 221 -17.58 12.47 0.60
CA HIS A 221 -16.73 13.65 0.80
C HIS A 221 -16.53 14.43 -0.50
N GLN A 222 -16.25 13.74 -1.61
CA GLN A 222 -16.11 14.36 -2.93
C GLN A 222 -17.41 15.00 -3.44
N LEU A 223 -18.57 14.42 -3.11
CA LEU A 223 -19.87 14.97 -3.47
C LEU A 223 -20.24 16.19 -2.61
N GLN A 224 -19.77 16.27 -1.37
CA GLN A 224 -19.99 17.42 -0.49
C GLN A 224 -19.19 18.66 -0.91
N GLU A 225 -18.04 18.46 -1.55
CA GLU A 225 -17.24 19.56 -2.09
C GLU A 225 -17.76 20.09 -3.43
N SER A 226 -18.59 19.34 -4.14
CA SER A 226 -19.25 19.77 -5.36
C SER A 226 -20.63 20.35 -5.07
N THR A 227 -20.85 21.61 -5.40
CA THR A 227 -22.07 22.41 -5.07
C THR A 227 -23.39 21.87 -5.67
N GLU A 228 -23.36 20.75 -6.41
CA GLU A 228 -24.55 20.21 -7.14
C GLU A 228 -25.23 19.00 -6.49
N SER A 229 -24.86 18.57 -5.28
CA SER A 229 -25.24 17.20 -4.91
C SER A 229 -25.85 16.94 -3.53
N HIS A 230 -26.46 17.89 -2.85
CA HIS A 230 -27.22 17.59 -1.61
C HIS A 230 -28.26 16.46 -1.80
N ALA A 231 -28.95 16.41 -2.94
CA ALA A 231 -29.95 15.38 -3.23
C ALA A 231 -29.33 13.99 -3.49
N LEU A 232 -28.12 13.91 -4.03
CA LEU A 232 -27.40 12.66 -4.27
C LEU A 232 -26.82 12.09 -2.97
N VAL A 233 -26.34 12.94 -2.07
CA VAL A 233 -25.82 12.55 -0.75
C VAL A 233 -26.91 11.94 0.11
N GLU A 234 -28.09 12.56 0.17
CA GLU A 234 -29.24 12.01 0.90
C GLU A 234 -29.70 10.65 0.35
N LYS A 235 -29.71 10.50 -0.97
CA LYS A 235 -30.08 9.24 -1.62
C LYS A 235 -29.07 8.13 -1.31
N PHE A 236 -27.77 8.45 -1.23
CA PHE A 236 -26.72 7.50 -0.87
C PHE A 236 -26.75 7.12 0.61
N GLN A 237 -26.99 8.07 1.51
CA GLN A 237 -27.12 7.80 2.95
C GLN A 237 -28.28 6.85 3.25
N ARG A 238 -29.42 6.99 2.57
CA ARG A 238 -30.59 6.06 2.70
C ARG A 238 -30.34 4.64 2.16
N LEU A 239 -29.29 4.43 1.38
CA LEU A 239 -28.89 3.09 0.89
C LEU A 239 -27.90 2.38 1.82
N LEU A 240 -27.35 3.09 2.82
CA LEU A 240 -26.37 2.59 3.79
C LEU A 240 -26.99 2.28 5.16
N ASP A 241 -28.23 2.77 5.42
CA ASP A 241 -29.08 2.43 6.56
C ASP A 241 -29.92 1.17 6.25
#